data_3e9b2c247d4f91655c60a3bad8273a39
#
_entry.id   3e9b2c247d4f91655c60a3bad8273a39
#
_cell.length_a   1.000
_cell.length_b   1.000
_cell.length_c   1.000
_cell.angle_alpha   90.00
_cell.angle_beta   90.00
_cell.angle_gamma   90.00
#
_symmetry.space_group_name_H-M   'P 1'
#
loop_
_entity.id
_entity.type
_entity.pdbx_description
1 polymer ?
#
loop_
_entity_poly.entity_id
_entity_poly.type
_entity_poly.pdbx_seq_one_letter_code
_entity_poly.pdbx_strand_id
1 'polypeptide(L)'
;MDKLQIQGGAPLEGEVRISGAKNATLPILAGALLADGPVVVANVPHLKDVTTTVELLGGMGATVTIDERMRIEVDSTTVRDCFAPYELVKTMRASILVLGPLVARYGRADVSLPGGCAIGARPVNIHVAGLQALGADITIEGGYIRARAGRLRGARLVLDTVTVTGTENLMMAATLAEGETVIENAAREPEVVDLAQFLISMGAKIRGAGTDKIVVEGVERLRGTSYDVLPDRIESGTYLVAGAITRGNVRIKNTRPDHLDAVLVKLEEAGARIGVGDNWVEIDMRGRRPRAIDVRTAPYPAFPTDMQAQFAALNTVADGVGTIIETIFENRFMHMLEMRRLGAEIRLEGNTAIIRGVDRLTAAPVMATDLRASASLVLAGLVADGRTDVERIYHIDRGYEAIEEKLAQLGAQIKRVPN
;
A
#
# COMPACT_ATOMS: atom_id res chain seq x y z
N MET A 1 -13.70 4.07 -20.58
CA MET A 1 -12.91 4.15 -19.30
C MET A 1 -12.73 5.61 -18.99
N ASP A 2 -12.68 5.98 -17.69
CA ASP A 2 -12.45 7.38 -17.34
C ASP A 2 -10.98 7.77 -17.44
N LYS A 3 -10.73 9.08 -17.54
CA LYS A 3 -9.41 9.71 -17.45
C LYS A 3 -9.45 10.92 -16.55
N LEU A 4 -8.30 11.36 -16.03
CA LEU A 4 -8.16 12.62 -15.33
C LEU A 4 -7.65 13.70 -16.30
N GLN A 5 -8.32 14.84 -16.30
CA GLN A 5 -7.85 16.05 -16.99
C GLN A 5 -7.35 17.03 -15.93
N ILE A 6 -6.10 17.49 -16.11
CA ILE A 6 -5.40 18.34 -15.15
C ILE A 6 -4.92 19.58 -15.90
N GLN A 7 -5.32 20.76 -15.44
CA GLN A 7 -4.75 22.04 -15.88
C GLN A 7 -3.67 22.44 -14.87
N GLY A 8 -2.43 22.43 -15.30
CA GLY A 8 -1.29 22.75 -14.43
C GLY A 8 -1.13 24.24 -14.15
N GLY A 9 -0.30 24.58 -13.15
CA GLY A 9 0.19 25.93 -12.86
C GLY A 9 -0.36 26.57 -11.60
N ALA A 10 -1.36 25.99 -10.92
CA ALA A 10 -1.87 26.54 -9.67
C ALA A 10 -1.09 25.96 -8.46
N PRO A 11 -0.62 26.80 -7.51
CA PRO A 11 -0.13 26.28 -6.22
C PRO A 11 -1.28 25.68 -5.43
N LEU A 12 -1.00 24.58 -4.71
CA LEU A 12 -2.00 23.98 -3.83
C LEU A 12 -1.98 24.63 -2.46
N GLU A 13 -3.15 24.95 -1.94
CA GLU A 13 -3.32 25.57 -0.62
C GLU A 13 -4.53 24.97 0.11
N GLY A 14 -4.40 24.76 1.43
CA GLY A 14 -5.50 24.32 2.26
C GLY A 14 -5.24 23.03 3.00
N GLU A 15 -6.32 22.36 3.39
CA GLU A 15 -6.27 21.17 4.23
C GLU A 15 -6.97 19.98 3.54
N VAL A 16 -6.42 18.78 3.73
CA VAL A 16 -7.03 17.55 3.25
C VAL A 16 -6.97 16.47 4.32
N ARG A 17 -8.03 15.65 4.40
CA ARG A 17 -8.11 14.51 5.31
C ARG A 17 -7.57 13.27 4.62
N ILE A 18 -6.70 12.54 5.33
CA ILE A 18 -6.12 11.27 4.87
C ILE A 18 -7.09 10.12 5.18
N SER A 19 -7.25 9.24 4.21
CA SER A 19 -8.05 8.02 4.32
C SER A 19 -7.30 6.91 5.06
N GLY A 20 -8.01 5.85 5.42
CA GLY A 20 -7.39 4.66 5.98
C GLY A 20 -6.40 4.00 5.02
N ALA A 21 -5.39 3.34 5.57
CA ALA A 21 -4.33 2.73 4.78
C ALA A 21 -4.83 1.50 4.01
N LYS A 22 -4.71 1.56 2.68
CA LYS A 22 -4.96 0.40 1.81
C LYS A 22 -4.19 -0.83 2.27
N ASN A 23 -2.87 -0.66 2.47
CA ASN A 23 -1.96 -1.76 2.77
C ASN A 23 -2.17 -2.35 4.18
N ALA A 24 -2.93 -1.69 5.06
CA ALA A 24 -3.38 -2.23 6.33
C ALA A 24 -4.78 -2.82 6.23
N THR A 25 -5.69 -2.19 5.47
CA THR A 25 -7.06 -2.67 5.32
C THR A 25 -7.13 -4.09 4.75
N LEU A 26 -6.34 -4.37 3.71
CA LEU A 26 -6.40 -5.68 3.03
C LEU A 26 -6.00 -6.85 3.94
N PRO A 27 -4.86 -6.80 4.68
CA PRO A 27 -4.52 -7.86 5.62
C PRO A 27 -5.49 -7.95 6.82
N ILE A 28 -6.04 -6.83 7.31
CA ILE A 28 -7.03 -6.82 8.38
C ILE A 28 -8.33 -7.52 7.93
N LEU A 29 -8.82 -7.23 6.72
CA LEU A 29 -9.98 -7.93 6.17
C LEU A 29 -9.72 -9.43 5.97
N ALA A 30 -8.52 -9.81 5.51
CA ALA A 30 -8.13 -11.22 5.44
C ALA A 30 -8.04 -11.86 6.83
N GLY A 31 -7.51 -11.14 7.83
CA GLY A 31 -7.43 -11.55 9.23
C GLY A 31 -8.79 -11.75 9.89
N ALA A 32 -9.85 -11.08 9.40
CA ALA A 32 -11.21 -11.29 9.87
C ALA A 32 -11.70 -12.75 9.65
N LEU A 33 -11.12 -13.48 8.71
CA LEU A 33 -11.37 -14.91 8.52
C LEU A 33 -11.00 -15.76 9.74
N LEU A 34 -10.14 -15.27 10.63
CA LEU A 34 -9.71 -15.99 11.84
C LEU A 34 -10.70 -15.89 12.99
N ALA A 35 -11.65 -14.93 12.95
CA ALA A 35 -12.52 -14.61 14.05
C ALA A 35 -13.69 -15.60 14.21
N ASP A 36 -13.98 -15.97 15.44
CA ASP A 36 -15.18 -16.72 15.84
C ASP A 36 -16.28 -15.72 16.23
N GLY A 37 -16.83 -15.04 15.22
CA GLY A 37 -17.83 -14.00 15.36
C GLY A 37 -17.54 -12.78 14.48
N PRO A 38 -18.48 -11.82 14.42
CA PRO A 38 -18.38 -10.67 13.52
C PRO A 38 -17.22 -9.74 13.90
N VAL A 39 -16.54 -9.24 12.87
CA VAL A 39 -15.47 -8.24 12.94
C VAL A 39 -15.95 -6.99 12.24
N VAL A 40 -15.89 -5.83 12.91
CA VAL A 40 -16.23 -4.53 12.34
C VAL A 40 -14.94 -3.74 12.09
N VAL A 41 -14.67 -3.41 10.85
CA VAL A 41 -13.48 -2.62 10.45
C VAL A 41 -13.93 -1.23 10.03
N ALA A 42 -13.42 -0.20 10.69
CA ALA A 42 -13.70 1.20 10.40
C ALA A 42 -12.47 1.92 9.81
N ASN A 43 -12.65 3.16 9.37
CA ASN A 43 -11.66 3.95 8.63
C ASN A 43 -11.16 3.24 7.36
N VAL A 44 -12.05 2.51 6.70
CA VAL A 44 -11.73 1.78 5.46
C VAL A 44 -11.79 2.73 4.27
N PRO A 45 -10.75 2.78 3.42
CA PRO A 45 -10.78 3.62 2.23
C PRO A 45 -11.67 3.01 1.13
N HIS A 46 -12.37 3.86 0.38
CA HIS A 46 -13.16 3.44 -0.77
C HIS A 46 -12.26 3.18 -1.98
N LEU A 47 -11.71 1.99 -2.09
CA LEU A 47 -10.76 1.59 -3.13
C LEU A 47 -11.20 0.32 -3.86
N LYS A 48 -10.83 0.21 -5.13
CA LYS A 48 -11.13 -0.99 -5.94
C LYS A 48 -10.59 -2.27 -5.30
N ASP A 49 -9.39 -2.23 -4.71
CA ASP A 49 -8.78 -3.41 -4.07
C ASP A 49 -9.57 -3.84 -2.80
N VAL A 50 -10.16 -2.89 -2.06
CA VAL A 50 -11.06 -3.19 -0.93
C VAL A 50 -12.32 -3.89 -1.42
N THR A 51 -12.97 -3.37 -2.47
CA THR A 51 -14.14 -4.00 -3.11
C THR A 51 -13.82 -5.43 -3.55
N THR A 52 -12.68 -5.65 -4.21
CA THR A 52 -12.24 -6.99 -4.63
C THR A 52 -12.02 -7.92 -3.44
N THR A 53 -11.51 -7.42 -2.31
CA THR A 53 -11.35 -8.21 -1.08
C THR A 53 -12.72 -8.60 -0.51
N VAL A 54 -13.67 -7.68 -0.46
CA VAL A 54 -15.05 -7.95 -0.04
C VAL A 54 -15.72 -9.00 -0.93
N GLU A 55 -15.56 -8.87 -2.24
CA GLU A 55 -16.05 -9.86 -3.22
C GLU A 55 -15.42 -11.25 -2.99
N LEU A 56 -14.12 -11.29 -2.69
CA LEU A 56 -13.40 -12.53 -2.40
C LEU A 56 -13.94 -13.22 -1.12
N LEU A 57 -14.08 -12.46 -0.02
CA LEU A 57 -14.61 -12.97 1.25
C LEU A 57 -16.06 -13.43 1.11
N GLY A 58 -16.91 -12.66 0.41
CA GLY A 58 -18.30 -13.04 0.10
C GLY A 58 -18.38 -14.28 -0.76
N GLY A 59 -17.50 -14.45 -1.75
CA GLY A 59 -17.38 -15.65 -2.58
C GLY A 59 -17.01 -16.92 -1.80
N MET A 60 -16.29 -16.77 -0.69
CA MET A 60 -16.00 -17.85 0.26
C MET A 60 -17.18 -18.18 1.19
N GLY A 61 -18.24 -17.37 1.17
CA GLY A 61 -19.43 -17.54 1.98
C GLY A 61 -19.42 -16.75 3.30
N ALA A 62 -18.45 -15.84 3.49
CA ALA A 62 -18.52 -14.89 4.61
C ALA A 62 -19.69 -13.91 4.39
N THR A 63 -20.41 -13.59 5.46
CA THR A 63 -21.40 -12.51 5.44
C THR A 63 -20.68 -11.18 5.58
N VAL A 64 -20.79 -10.32 4.55
CA VAL A 64 -20.13 -9.01 4.56
C VAL A 64 -21.20 -7.92 4.40
N THR A 65 -21.20 -6.94 5.31
CA THR A 65 -22.05 -5.76 5.23
C THR A 65 -21.21 -4.49 5.27
N ILE A 66 -21.61 -3.47 4.52
CA ILE A 66 -20.96 -2.16 4.48
C ILE A 66 -22.00 -1.12 4.84
N ASP A 67 -21.70 -0.30 5.84
CA ASP A 67 -22.59 0.78 6.25
C ASP A 67 -22.31 2.12 5.52
N GLU A 68 -23.15 3.11 5.77
CA GLU A 68 -23.04 4.45 5.18
C GLU A 68 -21.73 5.20 5.53
N ARG A 69 -21.03 4.76 6.57
CA ARG A 69 -19.74 5.30 7.01
C ARG A 69 -18.55 4.49 6.50
N MET A 70 -18.78 3.61 5.52
CA MET A 70 -17.78 2.68 4.98
C MET A 70 -17.16 1.75 6.04
N ARG A 71 -17.86 1.48 7.15
CA ARG A 71 -17.46 0.41 8.05
C ARG A 71 -17.86 -0.92 7.42
N ILE A 72 -16.94 -1.87 7.45
CA ILE A 72 -17.14 -3.21 6.89
C ILE A 72 -17.27 -4.18 8.05
N GLU A 73 -18.41 -4.84 8.15
CA GLU A 73 -18.60 -5.97 9.06
C GLU A 73 -18.41 -7.27 8.29
N VAL A 74 -17.56 -8.14 8.80
CA VAL A 74 -17.29 -9.47 8.25
C VAL A 74 -17.63 -10.52 9.31
N ASP A 75 -18.59 -11.37 9.01
CA ASP A 75 -18.86 -12.59 9.76
C ASP A 75 -18.35 -13.80 8.98
N SER A 76 -17.24 -14.37 9.43
CA SER A 76 -16.59 -15.51 8.81
C SER A 76 -17.07 -16.87 9.35
N THR A 77 -18.01 -16.89 10.30
CA THR A 77 -18.62 -18.12 10.80
C THR A 77 -19.45 -18.83 9.74
N THR A 78 -19.86 -18.11 8.70
CA THR A 78 -20.66 -18.61 7.57
C THR A 78 -19.81 -19.08 6.38
N VAL A 79 -18.47 -19.00 6.45
CA VAL A 79 -17.57 -19.47 5.37
C VAL A 79 -17.73 -20.97 5.13
N ARG A 80 -17.92 -21.33 3.87
CA ARG A 80 -18.15 -22.72 3.42
C ARG A 80 -17.12 -23.19 2.40
N ASP A 81 -16.53 -22.23 1.65
CA ASP A 81 -15.57 -22.52 0.61
C ASP A 81 -14.23 -21.79 0.92
N CYS A 82 -13.14 -22.53 0.86
CA CYS A 82 -11.79 -22.01 1.08
C CYS A 82 -11.05 -21.82 -0.25
N PHE A 83 -11.76 -21.31 -1.25
CA PHE A 83 -11.29 -21.15 -2.62
C PHE A 83 -11.15 -19.69 -3.03
N ALA A 84 -9.95 -19.30 -3.49
CA ALA A 84 -9.66 -17.99 -4.06
C ALA A 84 -9.41 -18.11 -5.57
N PRO A 85 -10.40 -17.75 -6.42
CA PRO A 85 -10.35 -17.98 -7.85
C PRO A 85 -9.37 -17.06 -8.58
N TYR A 86 -8.80 -17.55 -9.68
CA TYR A 86 -7.87 -16.79 -10.53
C TYR A 86 -8.42 -15.42 -10.94
N GLU A 87 -9.70 -15.32 -11.28
CA GLU A 87 -10.32 -14.08 -11.74
C GLU A 87 -10.22 -12.91 -10.74
N LEU A 88 -10.29 -13.19 -9.44
CA LEU A 88 -10.11 -12.18 -8.39
C LEU A 88 -8.62 -12.00 -8.02
N VAL A 89 -7.88 -13.10 -7.90
CA VAL A 89 -6.46 -13.06 -7.50
C VAL A 89 -5.59 -12.37 -8.55
N LYS A 90 -5.85 -12.56 -9.86
CA LYS A 90 -5.09 -11.92 -10.93
C LYS A 90 -5.14 -10.38 -10.89
N THR A 91 -6.24 -9.84 -10.38
CA THR A 91 -6.46 -8.38 -10.30
C THR A 91 -5.82 -7.77 -9.06
N MET A 92 -5.64 -8.57 -7.99
CA MET A 92 -5.15 -8.10 -6.70
C MET A 92 -4.24 -9.15 -6.04
N ARG A 93 -2.93 -8.93 -6.10
CA ARG A 93 -1.93 -9.86 -5.52
C ARG A 93 -2.09 -10.07 -4.01
N ALA A 94 -2.60 -9.07 -3.28
CA ALA A 94 -2.87 -9.16 -1.85
C ALA A 94 -3.88 -10.29 -1.50
N SER A 95 -4.60 -10.84 -2.49
CA SER A 95 -5.46 -12.00 -2.31
C SER A 95 -4.72 -13.23 -1.75
N ILE A 96 -3.39 -13.31 -1.87
CA ILE A 96 -2.58 -14.35 -1.23
C ILE A 96 -2.69 -14.33 0.31
N LEU A 97 -3.05 -13.19 0.90
CA LEU A 97 -3.18 -13.03 2.35
C LEU A 97 -4.29 -13.86 2.99
N VAL A 98 -5.24 -14.38 2.20
CA VAL A 98 -6.26 -15.30 2.73
C VAL A 98 -5.70 -16.71 2.98
N LEU A 99 -4.54 -17.05 2.41
CA LEU A 99 -3.95 -18.39 2.49
C LEU A 99 -3.67 -18.83 3.93
N GLY A 100 -2.97 -18.00 4.72
CA GLY A 100 -2.65 -18.28 6.12
C GLY A 100 -3.89 -18.43 6.99
N PRO A 101 -4.81 -17.45 7.02
CA PRO A 101 -6.07 -17.55 7.75
C PRO A 101 -6.90 -18.76 7.40
N LEU A 102 -7.06 -19.09 6.12
CA LEU A 102 -7.85 -20.26 5.69
C LEU A 102 -7.24 -21.56 6.18
N VAL A 103 -5.93 -21.74 6.03
CA VAL A 103 -5.25 -22.95 6.52
C VAL A 103 -5.30 -23.05 8.04
N ALA A 104 -5.06 -21.94 8.74
CA ALA A 104 -5.02 -21.94 10.20
C ALA A 104 -6.37 -22.25 10.84
N ARG A 105 -7.48 -21.70 10.29
CA ARG A 105 -8.80 -21.85 10.86
C ARG A 105 -9.58 -23.03 10.28
N TYR A 106 -9.54 -23.22 8.98
CA TYR A 106 -10.38 -24.20 8.26
C TYR A 106 -9.61 -25.46 7.85
N GLY A 107 -8.30 -25.50 8.08
CA GLY A 107 -7.44 -26.64 7.72
C GLY A 107 -7.24 -26.86 6.23
N ARG A 108 -7.75 -25.96 5.38
CA ARG A 108 -7.64 -26.06 3.92
C ARG A 108 -7.67 -24.69 3.24
N ALA A 109 -6.97 -24.58 2.12
CA ALA A 109 -7.06 -23.44 1.22
C ALA A 109 -6.67 -23.87 -0.18
N ASP A 110 -7.39 -23.40 -1.18
CA ASP A 110 -7.08 -23.50 -2.60
C ASP A 110 -7.03 -22.06 -3.16
N VAL A 111 -5.84 -21.51 -3.27
CA VAL A 111 -5.62 -20.10 -3.64
C VAL A 111 -4.88 -20.04 -4.97
N SER A 112 -5.43 -19.33 -5.95
CA SER A 112 -4.74 -19.12 -7.22
C SER A 112 -3.39 -18.45 -7.01
N LEU A 113 -2.40 -18.85 -7.77
CA LEU A 113 -1.15 -18.11 -7.87
C LEU A 113 -1.45 -16.70 -8.40
N PRO A 114 -0.90 -15.65 -7.79
CA PRO A 114 -1.02 -14.31 -8.34
C PRO A 114 -0.30 -14.23 -9.68
N GLY A 115 -0.91 -13.58 -10.67
CA GLY A 115 -0.31 -13.34 -11.97
C GLY A 115 0.98 -12.52 -11.89
N GLY A 116 1.66 -12.33 -13.02
CA GLY A 116 2.84 -11.48 -13.13
C GLY A 116 2.58 -10.05 -12.65
N CYS A 117 3.62 -9.35 -12.20
CA CYS A 117 3.54 -7.98 -11.76
C CYS A 117 4.45 -7.10 -12.62
N ALA A 118 3.92 -5.96 -13.10
CA ALA A 118 4.67 -5.03 -13.94
C ALA A 118 5.89 -4.41 -13.23
N ILE A 119 5.90 -4.39 -11.90
CA ILE A 119 6.96 -3.75 -11.11
C ILE A 119 8.07 -4.72 -10.64
N GLY A 120 7.94 -6.02 -10.87
CA GLY A 120 8.99 -6.99 -10.54
C GLY A 120 8.47 -8.31 -9.97
N ALA A 121 9.39 -9.25 -9.73
CA ALA A 121 9.09 -10.56 -9.17
C ALA A 121 8.63 -10.45 -7.71
N ARG A 122 7.54 -11.14 -7.39
CA ARG A 122 7.03 -11.27 -6.02
C ARG A 122 6.74 -12.74 -5.75
N PRO A 123 7.77 -13.51 -5.41
CA PRO A 123 7.65 -14.94 -5.24
C PRO A 123 6.73 -15.28 -4.06
N VAL A 124 5.90 -16.31 -4.22
CA VAL A 124 5.02 -16.83 -3.16
C VAL A 124 5.70 -17.89 -2.32
N ASN A 125 6.93 -18.27 -2.66
CA ASN A 125 7.70 -19.32 -1.99
C ASN A 125 7.85 -19.09 -0.49
N ILE A 126 8.00 -17.84 -0.02
CA ILE A 126 8.11 -17.53 1.40
C ILE A 126 6.82 -17.89 2.15
N HIS A 127 5.65 -17.59 1.55
CA HIS A 127 4.35 -17.98 2.12
C HIS A 127 4.24 -19.52 2.22
N VAL A 128 4.58 -20.21 1.13
CA VAL A 128 4.51 -21.69 1.04
C VAL A 128 5.48 -22.32 2.03
N ALA A 129 6.76 -21.95 1.99
CA ALA A 129 7.78 -22.51 2.87
C ALA A 129 7.47 -22.27 4.36
N GLY A 130 6.99 -21.06 4.71
CA GLY A 130 6.62 -20.74 6.08
C GLY A 130 5.43 -21.58 6.58
N LEU A 131 4.38 -21.73 5.76
CA LEU A 131 3.24 -22.58 6.12
C LEU A 131 3.59 -24.06 6.19
N GLN A 132 4.48 -24.55 5.32
CA GLN A 132 5.02 -25.91 5.40
C GLN A 132 5.81 -26.12 6.70
N ALA A 133 6.62 -25.14 7.11
CA ALA A 133 7.33 -25.19 8.39
C ALA A 133 6.38 -25.22 9.60
N LEU A 134 5.20 -24.61 9.48
CA LEU A 134 4.11 -24.70 10.47
C LEU A 134 3.34 -26.02 10.37
N GLY A 135 3.68 -26.92 9.45
CA GLY A 135 3.09 -28.26 9.32
C GLY A 135 1.97 -28.39 8.29
N ALA A 136 1.80 -27.43 7.39
CA ALA A 136 0.87 -27.58 6.28
C ALA A 136 1.46 -28.46 5.17
N ASP A 137 0.64 -29.33 4.60
CA ASP A 137 0.91 -30.03 3.35
C ASP A 137 0.47 -29.16 2.18
N ILE A 138 1.43 -28.76 1.32
CA ILE A 138 1.18 -27.82 0.25
C ILE A 138 1.69 -28.36 -1.07
N THR A 139 0.79 -28.37 -2.07
CA THR A 139 1.11 -28.64 -3.47
C THR A 139 0.77 -27.43 -4.34
N ILE A 140 1.49 -27.26 -5.44
CA ILE A 140 1.17 -26.27 -6.46
C ILE A 140 0.77 -27.02 -7.72
N GLU A 141 -0.49 -26.92 -8.10
CA GLU A 141 -1.05 -27.68 -9.20
C GLU A 141 -2.09 -26.87 -9.96
N GLY A 142 -2.03 -26.89 -11.28
CA GLY A 142 -3.00 -26.18 -12.14
C GLY A 142 -3.02 -24.66 -11.91
N GLY A 143 -1.93 -24.06 -11.44
CA GLY A 143 -1.85 -22.63 -11.11
C GLY A 143 -2.43 -22.26 -9.73
N TYR A 144 -2.70 -23.26 -8.88
CA TYR A 144 -3.23 -23.06 -7.53
C TYR A 144 -2.27 -23.58 -6.47
N ILE A 145 -2.17 -22.84 -5.37
CA ILE A 145 -1.58 -23.30 -4.11
C ILE A 145 -2.67 -24.07 -3.37
N ARG A 146 -2.50 -25.36 -3.20
CA ARG A 146 -3.41 -26.23 -2.46
C ARG A 146 -2.77 -26.59 -1.13
N ALA A 147 -3.31 -26.05 -0.06
CA ALA A 147 -2.81 -26.25 1.30
C ALA A 147 -3.79 -27.05 2.12
N ARG A 148 -3.29 -28.02 2.89
CA ARG A 148 -4.05 -28.85 3.82
C ARG A 148 -3.27 -28.96 5.11
N ALA A 149 -3.96 -28.87 6.25
CA ALA A 149 -3.37 -29.05 7.56
C ALA A 149 -4.42 -29.56 8.54
N GLY A 150 -3.97 -30.26 9.55
CA GLY A 150 -4.68 -30.29 10.82
C GLY A 150 -4.47 -28.95 11.55
N ARG A 151 -4.32 -28.99 12.88
CA ARG A 151 -3.89 -27.79 13.60
C ARG A 151 -2.40 -27.51 13.25
N LEU A 152 -2.09 -26.30 12.84
CA LEU A 152 -0.73 -25.84 12.61
C LEU A 152 0.08 -25.91 13.92
N ARG A 153 1.39 -26.02 13.82
CA ARG A 153 2.31 -26.08 14.96
C ARG A 153 3.30 -24.95 14.91
N GLY A 154 3.56 -24.33 16.05
CA GLY A 154 4.56 -23.28 16.19
C GLY A 154 5.94 -23.73 15.72
N ALA A 155 6.66 -22.83 15.07
CA ALA A 155 7.97 -23.07 14.52
C ALA A 155 8.82 -21.79 14.52
N ARG A 156 10.13 -21.95 14.37
CA ARG A 156 11.03 -20.84 14.06
C ARG A 156 11.11 -20.64 12.56
N LEU A 157 10.68 -19.48 12.09
CA LEU A 157 10.65 -19.08 10.70
C LEU A 157 11.70 -17.99 10.48
N VAL A 158 12.71 -18.25 9.66
CA VAL A 158 13.71 -17.26 9.27
C VAL A 158 13.43 -16.89 7.83
N LEU A 159 13.05 -15.62 7.57
CA LEU A 159 12.73 -15.16 6.23
C LEU A 159 14.01 -14.75 5.50
N ASP A 160 14.27 -15.36 4.33
CA ASP A 160 15.46 -15.05 3.52
C ASP A 160 15.49 -13.59 3.06
N THR A 161 14.31 -13.01 2.87
CA THR A 161 14.12 -11.60 2.48
C THR A 161 13.02 -10.99 3.32
N VAL A 162 13.17 -9.71 3.68
CA VAL A 162 12.09 -8.95 4.31
C VAL A 162 10.91 -8.86 3.34
N THR A 163 9.75 -9.31 3.78
CA THR A 163 8.51 -9.27 2.99
C THR A 163 7.33 -8.90 3.87
N VAL A 164 6.59 -7.87 3.49
CA VAL A 164 5.41 -7.40 4.22
C VAL A 164 4.33 -8.47 4.22
N THR A 165 3.84 -8.87 3.03
CA THR A 165 2.76 -9.85 2.92
C THR A 165 3.14 -11.24 3.43
N GLY A 166 4.41 -11.64 3.31
CA GLY A 166 4.91 -12.89 3.90
C GLY A 166 4.85 -12.86 5.42
N THR A 167 5.33 -11.77 6.04
CA THR A 167 5.25 -11.56 7.49
C THR A 167 3.81 -11.57 7.97
N GLU A 168 2.92 -10.82 7.30
CA GLU A 168 1.50 -10.72 7.64
C GLU A 168 0.79 -12.07 7.57
N ASN A 169 0.99 -12.80 6.48
CA ASN A 169 0.35 -14.09 6.24
C ASN A 169 0.78 -15.14 7.27
N LEU A 170 2.09 -15.22 7.55
CA LEU A 170 2.64 -16.16 8.54
C LEU A 170 2.27 -15.76 9.96
N MET A 171 2.23 -14.46 10.29
CA MET A 171 1.77 -13.98 11.59
C MET A 171 0.30 -14.35 11.83
N MET A 172 -0.57 -14.16 10.82
CA MET A 172 -1.99 -14.57 10.90
C MET A 172 -2.11 -16.08 11.10
N ALA A 173 -1.39 -16.88 10.33
CA ALA A 173 -1.42 -18.34 10.44
C ALA A 173 -0.95 -18.83 11.83
N ALA A 174 0.06 -18.20 12.40
CA ALA A 174 0.63 -18.55 13.69
C ALA A 174 -0.33 -18.32 14.87
N THR A 175 -1.32 -17.42 14.74
CA THR A 175 -2.24 -17.08 15.84
C THR A 175 -3.04 -18.27 16.36
N LEU A 176 -3.36 -19.24 15.50
CA LEU A 176 -4.12 -20.45 15.86
C LEU A 176 -3.26 -21.73 15.88
N ALA A 177 -1.95 -21.61 15.69
CA ALA A 177 -1.01 -22.73 15.76
C ALA A 177 -0.89 -23.24 17.21
N GLU A 178 -0.48 -24.49 17.36
CA GLU A 178 -0.15 -25.05 18.69
C GLU A 178 1.27 -24.64 19.07
N GLY A 179 1.44 -23.98 20.22
CA GLY A 179 2.74 -23.54 20.72
C GLY A 179 3.16 -22.15 20.23
N GLU A 180 4.47 -21.89 20.26
CA GLU A 180 5.07 -20.60 19.93
C GLU A 180 5.67 -20.60 18.51
N THR A 181 5.38 -19.57 17.76
CA THR A 181 6.04 -19.27 16.47
C THR A 181 6.92 -18.03 16.59
N VAL A 182 8.14 -18.14 16.09
CA VAL A 182 9.09 -17.02 16.02
C VAL A 182 9.37 -16.69 14.55
N ILE A 183 9.05 -15.47 14.12
CA ILE A 183 9.33 -14.98 12.77
C ILE A 183 10.52 -14.03 12.86
N GLU A 184 11.65 -14.41 12.25
CA GLU A 184 12.90 -13.63 12.19
C GLU A 184 13.07 -13.00 10.81
N ASN A 185 13.74 -11.86 10.74
CA ASN A 185 13.83 -11.00 9.56
C ASN A 185 12.43 -10.54 9.08
N ALA A 186 11.53 -10.30 10.03
CA ALA A 186 10.18 -9.85 9.78
C ALA A 186 10.14 -8.41 9.23
N ALA A 187 9.11 -8.10 8.46
CA ALA A 187 8.82 -6.75 8.03
C ALA A 187 8.39 -5.88 9.24
N ARG A 188 8.78 -4.61 9.22
CA ARG A 188 8.64 -3.67 10.35
C ARG A 188 7.65 -2.55 10.05
N GLU A 189 7.03 -2.57 8.89
CA GLU A 189 6.11 -1.55 8.40
C GLU A 189 4.97 -1.30 9.40
N PRO A 190 4.51 -0.03 9.53
CA PRO A 190 3.37 0.32 10.39
C PRO A 190 2.12 -0.54 10.13
N GLU A 191 1.91 -0.95 8.89
CA GLU A 191 0.79 -1.80 8.48
C GLU A 191 0.87 -3.21 9.09
N VAL A 192 2.09 -3.75 9.26
CA VAL A 192 2.32 -5.03 9.96
C VAL A 192 2.03 -4.90 11.46
N VAL A 193 2.42 -3.76 12.04
CA VAL A 193 2.10 -3.45 13.45
C VAL A 193 0.60 -3.31 13.63
N ASP A 194 -0.09 -2.64 12.71
CA ASP A 194 -1.54 -2.45 12.74
C ASP A 194 -2.29 -3.80 12.67
N LEU A 195 -1.86 -4.69 11.77
CA LEU A 195 -2.38 -6.05 11.72
C LEU A 195 -2.16 -6.80 13.05
N ALA A 196 -0.97 -6.69 13.64
CA ALA A 196 -0.70 -7.32 14.94
C ALA A 196 -1.62 -6.79 16.03
N GLN A 197 -1.85 -5.47 16.11
CA GLN A 197 -2.77 -4.86 17.06
C GLN A 197 -4.23 -5.31 16.83
N PHE A 198 -4.64 -5.39 15.57
CA PHE A 198 -5.94 -5.95 15.20
C PHE A 198 -6.08 -7.40 15.70
N LEU A 199 -5.10 -8.26 15.42
CA LEU A 199 -5.11 -9.67 15.91
C LEU A 199 -5.11 -9.76 17.43
N ILE A 200 -4.35 -8.91 18.12
CA ILE A 200 -4.35 -8.81 19.60
C ILE A 200 -5.73 -8.40 20.12
N SER A 201 -6.42 -7.48 19.45
CA SER A 201 -7.78 -7.07 19.83
C SER A 201 -8.79 -8.21 19.74
N MET A 202 -8.54 -9.21 18.88
CA MET A 202 -9.31 -10.46 18.80
C MET A 202 -8.91 -11.52 19.85
N GLY A 203 -7.83 -11.28 20.58
CA GLY A 203 -7.33 -12.19 21.61
C GLY A 203 -6.04 -12.93 21.25
N ALA A 204 -5.37 -12.58 20.14
CA ALA A 204 -4.05 -13.14 19.82
C ALA A 204 -2.99 -12.67 20.81
N LYS A 205 -1.96 -13.49 20.98
CA LYS A 205 -0.80 -13.19 21.81
C LYS A 205 0.42 -12.97 20.94
N ILE A 206 0.70 -11.72 20.62
CA ILE A 206 1.78 -11.30 19.71
C ILE A 206 2.68 -10.30 20.44
N ARG A 207 3.99 -10.45 20.29
CA ARG A 207 4.99 -9.49 20.76
C ARG A 207 6.09 -9.27 19.71
N GLY A 208 6.73 -8.13 19.77
CA GLY A 208 7.83 -7.77 18.85
C GLY A 208 7.37 -7.23 17.49
N ALA A 209 6.08 -7.01 17.23
CA ALA A 209 5.63 -6.33 16.02
C ALA A 209 6.28 -4.93 15.90
N GLY A 210 6.78 -4.60 14.70
CA GLY A 210 7.59 -3.39 14.47
C GLY A 210 9.08 -3.57 14.65
N THR A 211 9.53 -4.77 15.07
CA THR A 211 10.93 -5.19 15.09
C THR A 211 11.17 -6.28 14.04
N ASP A 212 12.43 -6.65 13.85
CA ASP A 212 12.81 -7.74 12.94
C ASP A 212 12.48 -9.15 13.48
N LYS A 213 11.96 -9.23 14.72
CA LYS A 213 11.60 -10.48 15.36
C LYS A 213 10.21 -10.41 15.97
N ILE A 214 9.25 -11.16 15.41
CA ILE A 214 7.89 -11.28 15.91
C ILE A 214 7.71 -12.64 16.56
N VAL A 215 7.10 -12.67 17.73
CA VAL A 215 6.78 -13.90 18.46
C VAL A 215 5.28 -13.99 18.65
N VAL A 216 4.69 -15.12 18.23
CA VAL A 216 3.27 -15.40 18.31
C VAL A 216 3.08 -16.67 19.15
N GLU A 217 2.38 -16.55 20.28
CA GLU A 217 1.89 -17.68 21.04
C GLU A 217 0.49 -18.04 20.55
N GLY A 218 0.33 -19.22 19.99
CA GLY A 218 -0.94 -19.64 19.40
C GLY A 218 -2.04 -19.81 20.46
N VAL A 219 -3.27 -19.50 20.06
CA VAL A 219 -4.47 -19.61 20.88
C VAL A 219 -5.46 -20.59 20.25
N GLU A 220 -6.45 -21.04 21.02
CA GLU A 220 -7.47 -21.97 20.50
C GLU A 220 -8.48 -21.29 19.57
N ARG A 221 -8.78 -20.01 19.83
CA ARG A 221 -9.75 -19.21 19.06
C ARG A 221 -9.48 -17.71 19.18
N LEU A 222 -9.91 -16.98 18.17
CA LEU A 222 -9.96 -15.53 18.14
C LEU A 222 -11.42 -15.07 18.10
N ARG A 223 -11.73 -13.97 18.79
CA ARG A 223 -13.10 -13.45 18.90
C ARG A 223 -13.34 -12.31 17.90
N GLY A 224 -14.60 -12.03 17.61
CA GLY A 224 -14.99 -10.81 16.90
C GLY A 224 -14.54 -9.55 17.64
N THR A 225 -14.29 -8.48 16.90
CA THR A 225 -13.82 -7.19 17.44
C THR A 225 -14.29 -6.03 16.57
N SER A 226 -14.14 -4.81 17.09
CA SER A 226 -14.23 -3.58 16.27
C SER A 226 -12.86 -2.94 16.25
N TYR A 227 -12.41 -2.51 15.05
CA TYR A 227 -11.07 -2.01 14.85
C TYR A 227 -11.04 -0.87 13.82
N ASP A 228 -10.28 0.19 14.11
CA ASP A 228 -10.05 1.30 13.21
C ASP A 228 -8.69 1.16 12.51
N VAL A 229 -8.71 1.09 11.18
CA VAL A 229 -7.48 1.02 10.38
C VAL A 229 -6.68 2.32 10.50
N LEU A 230 -5.36 2.21 10.60
CA LEU A 230 -4.47 3.37 10.63
C LEU A 230 -4.57 4.20 9.33
N PRO A 231 -4.28 5.52 9.37
CA PRO A 231 -4.28 6.36 8.17
C PRO A 231 -3.14 5.99 7.20
N ASP A 232 -3.38 6.20 5.89
CA ASP A 232 -2.43 5.85 4.83
C ASP A 232 -1.23 6.82 4.77
N ARG A 233 -0.06 6.36 5.21
CA ARG A 233 1.18 7.13 5.17
C ARG A 233 1.66 7.44 3.74
N ILE A 234 1.31 6.62 2.76
CA ILE A 234 1.68 6.84 1.36
C ILE A 234 0.79 7.92 0.73
N GLU A 235 -0.51 7.88 1.02
CA GLU A 235 -1.41 8.98 0.66
C GLU A 235 -0.96 10.28 1.32
N SER A 236 -0.64 10.25 2.63
CA SER A 236 -0.08 11.38 3.38
C SER A 236 1.13 12.00 2.68
N GLY A 237 2.14 11.17 2.38
CA GLY A 237 3.34 11.60 1.68
C GLY A 237 3.05 12.16 0.29
N THR A 238 2.10 11.57 -0.43
CA THR A 238 1.72 12.03 -1.79
C THR A 238 1.16 13.45 -1.77
N TYR A 239 0.26 13.79 -0.82
CA TYR A 239 -0.28 15.16 -0.70
C TYR A 239 0.75 16.16 -0.19
N LEU A 240 1.70 15.74 0.66
CA LEU A 240 2.84 16.59 1.04
C LEU A 240 3.73 16.89 -0.17
N VAL A 241 4.04 15.88 -0.99
CA VAL A 241 4.78 16.11 -2.25
C VAL A 241 3.98 16.99 -3.23
N ALA A 242 2.65 16.84 -3.28
CA ALA A 242 1.79 17.72 -4.09
C ALA A 242 1.93 19.19 -3.67
N GLY A 243 1.93 19.47 -2.38
CA GLY A 243 2.21 20.81 -1.84
C GLY A 243 3.61 21.32 -2.20
N ALA A 244 4.64 20.45 -2.09
CA ALA A 244 6.01 20.80 -2.41
C ALA A 244 6.23 21.10 -3.90
N ILE A 245 5.77 20.22 -4.79
CA ILE A 245 6.00 20.36 -6.24
C ILE A 245 5.27 21.58 -6.82
N THR A 246 4.09 21.90 -6.31
CA THR A 246 3.30 23.07 -6.72
C THR A 246 3.70 24.37 -6.02
N ARG A 247 4.71 24.33 -5.14
CA ARG A 247 5.19 25.48 -4.33
C ARG A 247 4.09 26.09 -3.49
N GLY A 248 3.22 25.24 -2.93
CA GLY A 248 2.05 25.61 -2.16
C GLY A 248 2.23 25.50 -0.66
N ASN A 249 1.10 25.54 0.06
CA ASN A 249 1.00 25.30 1.49
C ASN A 249 -0.15 24.33 1.76
N VAL A 250 0.19 23.10 2.13
CA VAL A 250 -0.80 22.03 2.32
C VAL A 250 -0.69 21.45 3.73
N ARG A 251 -1.82 21.34 4.41
CA ARG A 251 -1.94 20.60 5.67
C ARG A 251 -2.72 19.33 5.46
N ILE A 252 -2.13 18.20 5.83
CA ILE A 252 -2.81 16.92 5.89
C ILE A 252 -3.28 16.62 7.31
N LYS A 253 -4.51 16.12 7.46
CA LYS A 253 -5.13 15.75 8.74
C LYS A 253 -5.46 14.26 8.78
N ASN A 254 -5.67 13.72 9.97
CA ASN A 254 -5.88 12.30 10.19
C ASN A 254 -4.69 11.48 9.68
N THR A 255 -3.49 11.85 10.12
CA THR A 255 -2.24 11.16 9.77
C THR A 255 -1.44 10.81 11.02
N ARG A 256 -0.44 9.97 10.86
CA ARG A 256 0.52 9.58 11.89
C ARG A 256 1.89 10.12 11.49
N PRO A 257 2.32 11.27 12.02
CA PRO A 257 3.61 11.89 11.68
C PRO A 257 4.80 10.95 11.93
N ASP A 258 4.76 10.17 13.00
CA ASP A 258 5.76 9.16 13.37
C ASP A 258 5.96 8.04 12.32
N HIS A 259 5.05 7.89 11.38
CA HIS A 259 5.18 6.96 10.26
C HIS A 259 5.78 7.59 9.00
N LEU A 260 6.09 8.89 9.03
CA LEU A 260 6.49 9.69 7.87
C LEU A 260 7.96 10.15 7.90
N ASP A 261 8.74 9.83 8.92
CA ASP A 261 10.08 10.38 9.17
C ASP A 261 10.96 10.40 7.92
N ALA A 262 11.09 9.27 7.21
CA ALA A 262 11.93 9.19 6.02
C ALA A 262 11.45 10.11 4.88
N VAL A 263 10.15 10.35 4.78
CA VAL A 263 9.53 11.23 3.78
C VAL A 263 9.72 12.70 4.18
N LEU A 264 9.48 13.03 5.44
CA LEU A 264 9.59 14.40 5.96
C LEU A 264 11.04 14.92 5.86
N VAL A 265 12.02 14.10 6.24
CA VAL A 265 13.45 14.45 6.09
C VAL A 265 13.79 14.78 4.64
N LYS A 266 13.29 14.01 3.68
CA LYS A 266 13.54 14.28 2.25
C LYS A 266 12.84 15.54 1.75
N LEU A 267 11.67 15.87 2.27
CA LEU A 267 10.99 17.13 1.94
C LEU A 267 11.72 18.34 2.54
N GLU A 268 12.28 18.23 3.75
CA GLU A 268 13.13 19.27 4.35
C GLU A 268 14.44 19.45 3.55
N GLU A 269 15.08 18.36 3.11
CA GLU A 269 16.25 18.41 2.20
C GLU A 269 15.89 19.15 0.89
N ALA A 270 14.67 18.94 0.35
CA ALA A 270 14.16 19.65 -0.81
C ALA A 270 13.88 21.16 -0.55
N GLY A 271 13.95 21.60 0.70
CA GLY A 271 13.78 23.00 1.09
C GLY A 271 12.41 23.35 1.65
N ALA A 272 11.58 22.36 1.96
CA ALA A 272 10.28 22.58 2.57
C ALA A 272 10.42 23.01 4.06
N ARG A 273 9.46 23.82 4.52
CA ARG A 273 9.21 24.02 5.96
C ARG A 273 8.12 23.06 6.38
N ILE A 274 8.37 22.28 7.41
CA ILE A 274 7.45 21.27 7.92
C ILE A 274 6.96 21.69 9.30
N GLY A 275 5.63 21.69 9.47
CA GLY A 275 4.96 21.80 10.77
C GLY A 275 4.33 20.44 11.12
N VAL A 276 4.47 20.00 12.37
CA VAL A 276 3.98 18.69 12.83
C VAL A 276 3.15 18.89 14.09
N GLY A 277 1.98 18.26 14.15
CA GLY A 277 1.16 18.11 15.34
C GLY A 277 0.83 16.66 15.62
N ASP A 278 -0.08 16.39 16.57
CA ASP A 278 -0.37 15.02 17.00
C ASP A 278 -0.92 14.13 15.87
N ASN A 279 -1.77 14.69 15.00
CA ASN A 279 -2.43 13.97 13.93
C ASN A 279 -2.48 14.75 12.60
N TRP A 280 -1.58 15.70 12.42
CA TRP A 280 -1.47 16.50 11.20
C TRP A 280 -0.01 16.83 10.88
N VAL A 281 0.25 17.04 9.61
CA VAL A 281 1.51 17.59 9.08
C VAL A 281 1.17 18.69 8.09
N GLU A 282 1.94 19.78 8.13
CA GLU A 282 1.84 20.88 7.19
C GLU A 282 3.16 21.05 6.45
N ILE A 283 3.08 21.26 5.14
CA ILE A 283 4.21 21.62 4.31
C ILE A 283 4.03 23.03 3.75
N ASP A 284 5.05 23.86 3.84
CA ASP A 284 5.10 25.19 3.23
C ASP A 284 6.31 25.31 2.30
N MET A 285 6.03 25.45 1.01
CA MET A 285 7.01 25.64 -0.07
C MET A 285 6.84 26.97 -0.81
N ARG A 286 5.94 27.85 -0.33
CA ARG A 286 5.61 29.13 -0.99
C ARG A 286 6.85 29.96 -1.26
N GLY A 287 6.94 30.49 -2.50
CA GLY A 287 8.08 31.32 -2.96
C GLY A 287 9.39 30.57 -3.14
N ARG A 288 9.42 29.24 -3.08
CA ARG A 288 10.63 28.45 -3.19
C ARG A 288 10.51 27.38 -4.28
N ARG A 289 11.56 27.22 -5.08
CA ARG A 289 11.74 26.09 -5.96
C ARG A 289 12.30 24.91 -5.15
N PRO A 290 11.77 23.68 -5.26
CA PRO A 290 12.37 22.54 -4.61
C PRO A 290 13.80 22.32 -5.08
N ARG A 291 14.68 21.88 -4.18
CA ARG A 291 16.00 21.36 -4.53
C ARG A 291 15.91 19.90 -4.89
N ALA A 292 16.69 19.47 -5.88
CA ALA A 292 16.79 18.06 -6.22
C ALA A 292 17.39 17.25 -5.08
N ILE A 293 16.87 16.05 -4.86
CA ILE A 293 17.24 15.18 -3.76
C ILE A 293 17.57 13.76 -4.24
N ASP A 294 18.41 13.08 -3.50
CA ASP A 294 18.71 11.67 -3.69
C ASP A 294 17.83 10.80 -2.78
N VAL A 295 17.28 9.75 -3.36
CA VAL A 295 16.44 8.77 -2.67
C VAL A 295 16.93 7.37 -2.97
N ARG A 296 17.03 6.54 -1.92
CA ARG A 296 17.24 5.10 -2.05
C ARG A 296 16.13 4.39 -1.31
N THR A 297 15.36 3.55 -2.02
CA THR A 297 14.31 2.75 -1.38
C THR A 297 14.92 1.62 -0.55
N ALA A 298 14.30 1.32 0.58
CA ALA A 298 14.64 0.17 1.43
C ALA A 298 13.45 -0.17 2.34
N PRO A 299 13.42 -1.36 2.98
CA PRO A 299 12.38 -1.70 3.94
C PRO A 299 12.29 -0.69 5.08
N TYR A 300 11.08 -0.52 5.64
CA TYR A 300 10.82 0.38 6.76
C TYR A 300 11.79 0.12 7.95
N PRO A 301 12.32 1.16 8.64
CA PRO A 301 11.90 2.57 8.60
C PRO A 301 12.61 3.43 7.53
N ALA A 302 13.32 2.83 6.58
CA ALA A 302 13.94 3.55 5.51
C ALA A 302 12.90 4.05 4.47
N PHE A 303 13.37 4.65 3.37
CA PHE A 303 12.50 5.31 2.41
C PHE A 303 11.63 4.29 1.62
N PRO A 304 10.29 4.42 1.66
CA PRO A 304 9.39 3.43 1.07
C PRO A 304 9.39 3.48 -0.47
N THR A 305 9.42 2.29 -1.10
CA THR A 305 9.30 2.16 -2.56
C THR A 305 7.99 2.76 -3.11
N ASP A 306 6.92 2.78 -2.30
CA ASP A 306 5.62 3.37 -2.68
C ASP A 306 5.64 4.91 -2.79
N MET A 307 6.72 5.57 -2.35
CA MET A 307 6.93 7.01 -2.45
C MET A 307 7.98 7.42 -3.49
N GLN A 308 8.70 6.47 -4.09
CA GLN A 308 9.80 6.82 -5.00
C GLN A 308 9.33 7.62 -6.23
N ALA A 309 8.17 7.29 -6.79
CA ALA A 309 7.63 7.93 -7.98
C ALA A 309 7.23 9.39 -7.73
N GLN A 310 6.66 9.69 -6.55
CA GLN A 310 6.28 11.05 -6.15
C GLN A 310 7.52 11.95 -6.04
N PHE A 311 8.60 11.43 -5.47
CA PHE A 311 9.85 12.16 -5.37
C PHE A 311 10.60 12.25 -6.71
N ALA A 312 10.43 11.26 -7.59
CA ALA A 312 10.88 11.38 -8.98
C ALA A 312 10.17 12.56 -9.69
N ALA A 313 8.84 12.69 -9.52
CA ALA A 313 8.09 13.82 -10.04
C ALA A 313 8.59 15.17 -9.46
N LEU A 314 8.85 15.24 -8.15
CA LEU A 314 9.42 16.44 -7.51
C LEU A 314 10.76 16.84 -8.15
N ASN A 315 11.65 15.86 -8.36
CA ASN A 315 12.96 16.09 -8.97
C ASN A 315 12.86 16.61 -10.40
N THR A 316 11.79 16.32 -11.17
CA THR A 316 11.65 16.79 -12.56
C THR A 316 11.60 18.31 -12.68
N VAL A 317 11.16 19.03 -11.66
CA VAL A 317 11.06 20.51 -11.64
C VAL A 317 11.93 21.16 -10.54
N ALA A 318 12.73 20.35 -9.86
CA ALA A 318 13.63 20.81 -8.81
C ALA A 318 14.85 21.55 -9.37
N ASP A 319 15.57 22.28 -8.54
CA ASP A 319 16.86 22.84 -8.87
C ASP A 319 17.96 21.79 -8.67
N GLY A 320 18.71 21.47 -9.73
CA GLY A 320 19.80 20.51 -9.70
C GLY A 320 19.49 19.15 -10.33
N VAL A 321 20.21 18.13 -9.89
CA VAL A 321 20.10 16.74 -10.34
C VAL A 321 19.89 15.86 -9.14
N GLY A 322 18.84 15.04 -9.15
CA GLY A 322 18.53 14.05 -8.11
C GLY A 322 18.60 12.64 -8.64
N THR A 323 18.90 11.71 -7.75
CA THR A 323 19.06 10.29 -8.07
C THR A 323 18.03 9.47 -7.30
N ILE A 324 17.33 8.56 -7.97
CA ILE A 324 16.44 7.59 -7.35
C ILE A 324 17.02 6.19 -7.56
N ILE A 325 17.35 5.50 -6.47
CA ILE A 325 17.84 4.12 -6.49
C ILE A 325 16.73 3.20 -5.95
N GLU A 326 16.16 2.37 -6.82
CA GLU A 326 15.12 1.41 -6.47
C GLU A 326 15.74 0.04 -6.12
N THR A 327 15.56 -0.41 -4.88
CA THR A 327 16.16 -1.67 -4.40
C THR A 327 15.12 -2.74 -4.03
N ILE A 328 13.82 -2.40 -4.09
CA ILE A 328 12.74 -3.30 -3.69
C ILE A 328 12.11 -3.98 -4.91
N PHE A 329 11.84 -3.20 -5.99
CA PHE A 329 11.21 -3.70 -7.21
C PHE A 329 11.98 -3.25 -8.45
N GLU A 330 12.67 -4.18 -9.07
CA GLU A 330 13.64 -3.94 -10.15
C GLU A 330 13.05 -3.25 -11.39
N ASN A 331 11.77 -3.41 -11.66
CA ASN A 331 11.10 -2.87 -12.86
C ASN A 331 10.18 -1.67 -12.56
N ARG A 332 10.33 -1.02 -11.41
CA ARG A 332 9.39 0.04 -10.99
C ARG A 332 9.74 1.42 -11.55
N PHE A 333 10.02 1.51 -12.85
CA PHE A 333 10.38 2.76 -13.54
C PHE A 333 9.49 3.11 -14.74
N MET A 334 8.41 2.36 -14.99
CA MET A 334 7.53 2.59 -16.14
C MET A 334 6.95 4.01 -16.18
N HIS A 335 6.60 4.58 -15.02
CA HIS A 335 6.08 5.95 -14.89
C HIS A 335 7.10 7.01 -15.35
N MET A 336 8.39 6.74 -15.27
CA MET A 336 9.43 7.68 -15.72
C MET A 336 9.46 7.84 -17.22
N LEU A 337 9.09 6.80 -17.98
CA LEU A 337 8.94 6.90 -19.44
C LEU A 337 7.76 7.80 -19.79
N GLU A 338 6.69 7.75 -19.01
CA GLU A 338 5.55 8.65 -19.19
C GLU A 338 5.88 10.10 -18.78
N MET A 339 6.68 10.31 -17.71
CA MET A 339 7.15 11.66 -17.35
C MET A 339 8.04 12.29 -18.43
N ARG A 340 8.82 11.49 -19.18
CA ARG A 340 9.58 11.99 -20.36
C ARG A 340 8.66 12.57 -21.42
N ARG A 341 7.43 12.07 -21.57
CA ARG A 341 6.43 12.64 -22.48
C ARG A 341 6.00 14.05 -22.07
N LEU A 342 6.12 14.37 -20.79
CA LEU A 342 5.90 15.71 -20.23
C LEU A 342 7.16 16.60 -20.31
N GLY A 343 8.22 16.14 -20.98
CA GLY A 343 9.47 16.89 -21.11
C GLY A 343 10.46 16.73 -19.97
N ALA A 344 10.27 15.74 -19.08
CA ALA A 344 11.21 15.48 -18.00
C ALA A 344 12.55 14.92 -18.54
N GLU A 345 13.67 15.41 -18.02
CA GLU A 345 15.02 14.93 -18.31
C GLU A 345 15.39 13.80 -17.34
N ILE A 346 15.13 12.56 -17.75
CA ILE A 346 15.36 11.36 -16.94
C ILE A 346 16.27 10.38 -17.71
N ARG A 347 17.33 9.92 -17.07
CA ARG A 347 18.20 8.83 -17.54
C ARG A 347 18.06 7.62 -16.61
N LEU A 348 17.82 6.44 -17.18
CA LEU A 348 17.72 5.19 -16.44
C LEU A 348 18.98 4.34 -16.65
N GLU A 349 19.58 3.87 -15.56
CA GLU A 349 20.76 3.02 -15.54
C GLU A 349 20.54 1.88 -14.52
N GLY A 350 20.17 0.70 -14.99
CA GLY A 350 19.84 -0.41 -14.12
C GLY A 350 18.69 -0.06 -13.17
N ASN A 351 18.95 -0.12 -11.88
CA ASN A 351 17.99 0.23 -10.83
C ASN A 351 18.06 1.70 -10.39
N THR A 352 18.68 2.56 -11.19
CA THR A 352 18.92 3.95 -10.84
C THR A 352 18.31 4.87 -11.90
N ALA A 353 17.55 5.87 -11.45
CA ALA A 353 17.08 6.97 -12.29
C ALA A 353 17.83 8.25 -11.89
N ILE A 354 18.43 8.91 -12.87
CA ILE A 354 19.09 10.21 -12.75
C ILE A 354 18.16 11.24 -13.37
N ILE A 355 17.70 12.22 -12.59
CA ILE A 355 16.69 13.19 -12.97
C ILE A 355 17.27 14.58 -12.85
N ARG A 356 17.36 15.28 -13.98
CA ARG A 356 17.72 16.70 -14.03
C ARG A 356 16.44 17.53 -14.00
N GLY A 357 16.33 18.43 -13.04
CA GLY A 357 15.18 19.32 -12.98
C GLY A 357 15.17 20.31 -14.16
N VAL A 358 13.98 20.46 -14.74
CA VAL A 358 13.71 21.44 -15.80
C VAL A 358 12.94 22.63 -15.26
N ASP A 359 12.97 23.76 -15.97
CA ASP A 359 12.21 24.94 -15.53
C ASP A 359 10.70 24.73 -15.69
N ARG A 360 10.29 23.96 -16.69
CA ARG A 360 8.89 23.68 -17.03
C ARG A 360 8.73 22.27 -17.59
N LEU A 361 7.67 21.61 -17.19
CA LEU A 361 7.12 20.46 -17.90
C LEU A 361 6.08 20.96 -18.92
N THR A 362 5.85 20.20 -19.96
CA THR A 362 4.83 20.46 -20.99
C THR A 362 3.74 19.42 -20.91
N ALA A 363 2.48 19.85 -20.96
CA ALA A 363 1.36 18.95 -20.89
C ALA A 363 1.29 17.98 -22.08
N ALA A 364 0.96 16.73 -21.83
CA ALA A 364 0.75 15.68 -22.82
C ALA A 364 -0.23 14.63 -22.29
N PRO A 365 -0.84 13.81 -23.16
CA PRO A 365 -1.50 12.59 -22.74
C PRO A 365 -0.48 11.58 -22.19
N VAL A 366 -0.76 11.00 -21.01
CA VAL A 366 0.07 10.00 -20.35
C VAL A 366 -0.78 8.85 -19.81
N MET A 367 -0.17 7.70 -19.60
CA MET A 367 -0.86 6.51 -19.14
C MET A 367 -0.42 6.12 -17.71
N ALA A 368 -1.39 5.91 -16.84
CA ALA A 368 -1.14 5.30 -15.53
C ALA A 368 -0.55 3.88 -15.67
N THR A 369 0.47 3.56 -14.87
CA THR A 369 1.29 2.34 -15.00
C THR A 369 1.15 1.38 -13.81
N ASP A 370 1.14 1.89 -12.60
CA ASP A 370 0.86 1.14 -11.37
C ASP A 370 0.07 1.99 -10.37
N LEU A 371 -0.43 1.37 -9.32
CA LEU A 371 -1.38 1.99 -8.39
C LEU A 371 -0.80 3.18 -7.59
N ARG A 372 0.50 3.19 -7.29
CA ARG A 372 1.16 4.27 -6.53
C ARG A 372 1.97 5.19 -7.43
N ALA A 373 2.72 4.60 -8.38
CA ALA A 373 3.52 5.39 -9.30
C ALA A 373 2.68 6.30 -10.20
N SER A 374 1.45 5.90 -10.51
CA SER A 374 0.54 6.73 -11.33
C SER A 374 0.21 8.08 -10.69
N ALA A 375 0.25 8.20 -9.36
CA ALA A 375 0.08 9.49 -8.69
C ALA A 375 1.17 10.49 -9.08
N SER A 376 2.38 10.02 -9.41
CA SER A 376 3.47 10.89 -9.88
C SER A 376 3.13 11.61 -11.19
N LEU A 377 2.36 10.97 -12.07
CA LEU A 377 1.90 11.56 -13.33
C LEU A 377 0.84 12.65 -13.06
N VAL A 378 0.00 12.44 -12.05
CA VAL A 378 -0.94 13.48 -11.58
C VAL A 378 -0.15 14.67 -11.04
N LEU A 379 0.86 14.42 -10.17
CA LEU A 379 1.72 15.47 -9.59
C LEU A 379 2.47 16.25 -10.69
N ALA A 380 3.04 15.56 -11.67
CA ALA A 380 3.71 16.19 -12.80
C ALA A 380 2.72 17.03 -13.64
N GLY A 381 1.50 16.53 -13.85
CA GLY A 381 0.41 17.26 -14.52
C GLY A 381 -0.01 18.54 -13.83
N LEU A 382 0.06 18.59 -12.48
CA LEU A 382 -0.27 19.80 -11.70
C LEU A 382 0.70 20.97 -11.98
N VAL A 383 1.90 20.68 -12.46
CA VAL A 383 2.96 21.70 -12.73
C VAL A 383 3.36 21.80 -14.21
N ALA A 384 2.75 21.00 -15.07
CA ALA A 384 2.99 21.08 -16.52
C ALA A 384 2.23 22.24 -17.14
N ASP A 385 2.86 22.93 -18.10
CA ASP A 385 2.21 24.00 -18.86
C ASP A 385 1.14 23.42 -19.81
N GLY A 386 -0.12 23.75 -19.58
CA GLY A 386 -1.25 23.29 -20.37
C GLY A 386 -2.09 22.20 -19.70
N ARG A 387 -2.83 21.43 -20.51
CA ARG A 387 -3.74 20.37 -20.01
C ARG A 387 -3.14 18.99 -20.22
N THR A 388 -2.90 18.30 -19.11
CA THR A 388 -2.48 16.89 -19.09
C THR A 388 -3.69 15.98 -18.97
N ASP A 389 -3.79 14.97 -19.83
CA ASP A 389 -4.77 13.90 -19.74
C ASP A 389 -4.07 12.63 -19.20
N VAL A 390 -4.50 12.13 -18.06
CA VAL A 390 -3.99 10.87 -17.48
C VAL A 390 -5.00 9.76 -17.76
N GLU A 391 -4.60 8.80 -18.57
CA GLU A 391 -5.41 7.64 -18.97
C GLU A 391 -5.19 6.44 -18.03
N ARG A 392 -6.03 5.39 -18.15
CA ARG A 392 -5.96 4.15 -17.36
C ARG A 392 -6.01 4.40 -15.84
N ILE A 393 -6.81 5.34 -15.42
CA ILE A 393 -6.90 5.78 -14.01
C ILE A 393 -7.44 4.70 -13.06
N TYR A 394 -7.95 3.59 -13.58
CA TYR A 394 -8.27 2.42 -12.76
C TYR A 394 -7.07 1.92 -11.92
N HIS A 395 -5.84 2.22 -12.33
CA HIS A 395 -4.65 1.98 -11.50
C HIS A 395 -4.61 2.92 -10.30
N ILE A 396 -4.97 4.20 -10.48
CA ILE A 396 -5.02 5.20 -9.41
C ILE A 396 -6.12 4.84 -8.41
N ASP A 397 -7.31 4.44 -8.89
CA ASP A 397 -8.47 4.05 -8.06
C ASP A 397 -8.22 2.83 -7.17
N ARG A 398 -7.14 2.10 -7.40
CA ARG A 398 -6.69 1.01 -6.54
C ARG A 398 -5.89 1.50 -5.33
N GLY A 399 -5.30 2.70 -5.39
CA GLY A 399 -4.36 3.20 -4.40
C GLY A 399 -4.74 4.52 -3.74
N TYR A 400 -5.63 5.30 -4.35
CA TYR A 400 -6.04 6.62 -3.87
C TYR A 400 -7.55 6.78 -3.96
N GLU A 401 -8.15 7.18 -2.85
CA GLU A 401 -9.57 7.47 -2.76
C GLU A 401 -9.85 8.88 -3.30
N ALA A 402 -10.61 8.95 -4.41
CA ALA A 402 -11.07 10.20 -5.03
C ALA A 402 -9.97 11.29 -5.11
N ILE A 403 -8.80 10.92 -5.68
CA ILE A 403 -7.63 11.80 -5.72
C ILE A 403 -7.94 13.16 -6.36
N GLU A 404 -8.81 13.18 -7.38
CA GLU A 404 -9.24 14.38 -8.08
C GLU A 404 -10.05 15.32 -7.17
N GLU A 405 -10.92 14.78 -6.32
CA GLU A 405 -11.74 15.58 -5.40
C GLU A 405 -10.88 16.19 -4.29
N LYS A 406 -9.97 15.39 -3.72
CA LYS A 406 -9.04 15.86 -2.68
C LYS A 406 -8.07 16.91 -3.20
N LEU A 407 -7.53 16.73 -4.42
CA LEU A 407 -6.68 17.75 -5.05
C LEU A 407 -7.46 18.99 -5.44
N ALA A 408 -8.70 18.85 -5.93
CA ALA A 408 -9.57 19.99 -6.21
C ALA A 408 -9.89 20.80 -4.94
N GLN A 409 -10.09 20.12 -3.79
CA GLN A 409 -10.26 20.77 -2.48
C GLN A 409 -9.04 21.64 -2.10
N LEU A 410 -7.84 21.26 -2.54
CA LEU A 410 -6.59 22.02 -2.36
C LEU A 410 -6.38 23.09 -3.43
N GLY A 411 -7.32 23.29 -4.36
CA GLY A 411 -7.26 24.31 -5.41
C GLY A 411 -6.73 23.82 -6.76
N ALA A 412 -6.49 22.52 -6.95
CA ALA A 412 -6.11 21.98 -8.25
C ALA A 412 -7.27 22.08 -9.26
N GLN A 413 -6.93 22.41 -10.50
CA GLN A 413 -7.87 22.34 -11.62
C GLN A 413 -7.79 20.92 -12.24
N ILE A 414 -8.49 20.00 -11.64
CA ILE A 414 -8.52 18.58 -11.99
C ILE A 414 -9.95 18.05 -12.02
N LYS A 415 -10.24 17.19 -12.97
CA LYS A 415 -11.55 16.54 -13.06
C LYS A 415 -11.46 15.16 -13.71
N ARG A 416 -12.38 14.28 -13.30
CA ARG A 416 -12.59 12.99 -13.96
C ARG A 416 -13.58 13.20 -15.11
N VAL A 417 -13.24 12.64 -16.27
CA VAL A 417 -14.09 12.70 -17.47
C VAL A 417 -14.13 11.34 -18.16
N PRO A 418 -15.24 10.99 -18.81
CA PRO A 418 -15.30 9.81 -19.69
C PRO A 418 -14.25 9.90 -20.81
N ASN A 419 -13.72 8.73 -21.21
CA ASN A 419 -12.77 8.64 -22.32
C ASN A 419 -13.50 8.51 -23.64
#